data_9bbec8d26a9d38468e2f4d4468fe11d1
#
_entry.id   9bbec8d26a9d38468e2f4d4468fe11d1
#
_cell.length_a   1.000
_cell.length_b   1.000
_cell.length_c   1.000
_cell.angle_alpha   90.00
_cell.angle_beta   90.00
_cell.angle_gamma   90.00
#
_symmetry.space_group_name_H-M   'P 1'
#
loop_
_entity.id
_entity.type
_entity.pdbx_description
1 polymer ?
#
loop_
_entity_poly.entity_id
_entity_poly.type
_entity_poly.pdbx_seq_one_letter_code
_entity_poly.pdbx_strand_id
1 'polypeptide(L)'
;MSLRFAGALAATLLIAGCAPPDREAKPDATSSRSGQAELGESLYLTHCSSCHDNATGGAPVRAAIEKRSAAYIKQALTTGVMKAQGSALNPYEIAILAEHLGTDAPPQVVAGKRCEGRPAVSGAPLWNRWGNGVSNARYQRKTAITPANVGGLELAWAFGFPEAQRARSQPAVTEQAVFTGSQSGRVYALDRMTGCIWWTFDAKAEVRNAPVLDVDAAAGPTLYFGDFDARVYAVDAETGKLRWTTTVRDHPDGTITGSLALHGGRLFVPMSSTEVLSAFNEDYECCTFRGGVTALDASDGSRVWRWYSVDKPVRHKGGETAPSGAPVWGTPTVDPARGLLYVGTGENYSSPANDQSDAIIAIDLATGRRKWVMQATAGDAWNAACGTGQSTNCPAEDGPDFDFGAPPMLVRAGARDVLLAGQKSGEIFAIDPDRGSVLWRQRVGRGGFNGGIHWGMASDGKTLFVPIADTPGSRFAKGDPRPGIHAFDVATGRPLWSRIEKLRCPAFSFACITALSAPVTLIPGVVFGGGHDGRLLAYAAKDGAVLWKTDTNRAFATVNGVEAKGGTIDGQGPVVAGDMVIVNSGYDKFGEIAGNVLLVYRLKGADR
;
A
#
# COMPACT_ATOMS: atom_id res chain seq x y z
N MET A 1 57.48 -56.12 -3.50
CA MET A 1 58.35 -55.98 -4.69
C MET A 1 58.48 -54.47 -4.92
N SER A 2 59.52 -53.85 -4.38
CA SER A 2 60.77 -53.46 -5.08
C SER A 2 60.53 -52.38 -6.12
N LEU A 3 61.19 -51.23 -6.16
CA LEU A 3 62.40 -50.59 -5.62
C LEU A 3 62.24 -49.07 -5.81
N ARG A 4 62.56 -48.24 -4.85
CA ARG A 4 63.61 -47.25 -4.71
C ARG A 4 64.33 -46.80 -5.99
N PHE A 5 64.41 -45.44 -6.20
CA PHE A 5 65.76 -44.80 -6.23
C PHE A 5 65.61 -43.29 -5.96
N ALA A 6 66.54 -42.87 -5.12
CA ALA A 6 66.84 -41.51 -4.70
C ALA A 6 67.87 -40.87 -5.63
N GLY A 7 67.84 -39.56 -5.75
CA GLY A 7 68.92 -38.81 -6.42
C GLY A 7 68.87 -37.34 -5.93
N ALA A 8 69.82 -37.05 -5.01
CA ALA A 8 70.18 -35.70 -4.56
C ALA A 8 71.25 -35.12 -5.47
N LEU A 9 71.22 -33.84 -5.79
CA LEU A 9 72.43 -33.02 -6.05
C LEU A 9 72.09 -31.51 -5.83
N ALA A 10 72.63 -31.02 -4.84
CA ALA A 10 73.56 -29.91 -4.59
C ALA A 10 73.32 -28.54 -5.18
N ALA A 11 73.35 -27.62 -4.23
CA ALA A 11 73.24 -26.17 -4.27
C ALA A 11 74.28 -25.45 -5.16
N THR A 12 73.87 -24.30 -5.64
CA THR A 12 74.73 -23.14 -5.85
C THR A 12 74.01 -21.85 -5.52
N LEU A 13 74.43 -21.19 -4.47
CA LEU A 13 74.07 -19.82 -4.13
C LEU A 13 74.68 -18.87 -5.17
N LEU A 14 73.82 -18.01 -5.78
CA LEU A 14 74.24 -16.75 -6.38
C LEU A 14 73.43 -15.63 -5.76
N ILE A 15 74.14 -14.80 -5.00
CA ILE A 15 73.67 -13.54 -4.44
C ILE A 15 73.58 -12.53 -5.61
N ALA A 16 72.44 -12.03 -5.92
CA ALA A 16 72.26 -10.86 -6.77
C ALA A 16 71.28 -9.87 -6.09
N GLY A 17 71.71 -8.64 -6.05
CA GLY A 17 71.26 -7.54 -5.18
C GLY A 17 69.79 -7.16 -5.31
N CYS A 18 69.24 -6.67 -4.20
CA CYS A 18 67.99 -5.97 -4.12
C CYS A 18 68.07 -4.64 -4.85
N ALA A 19 67.26 -4.51 -5.92
CA ALA A 19 66.78 -3.22 -6.42
C ALA A 19 65.40 -2.93 -5.77
N PRO A 20 65.11 -1.69 -5.41
CA PRO A 20 63.80 -1.36 -4.82
C PRO A 20 62.68 -1.56 -5.86
N PRO A 21 61.47 -1.99 -5.44
CA PRO A 21 60.38 -2.17 -6.36
C PRO A 21 59.95 -0.79 -6.93
N ASP A 22 59.82 -0.75 -8.25
CA ASP A 22 59.21 0.35 -8.98
C ASP A 22 57.83 0.67 -8.37
N ARG A 23 57.58 1.97 -8.19
CA ARG A 23 56.26 2.48 -7.79
C ARG A 23 55.24 1.97 -8.80
N GLU A 24 54.35 1.10 -8.35
CA GLU A 24 53.10 0.83 -9.09
C GLU A 24 52.40 2.17 -9.40
N ALA A 25 52.24 2.44 -10.67
CA ALA A 25 51.47 3.55 -11.15
C ALA A 25 50.03 3.38 -10.63
N LYS A 26 49.53 4.34 -9.86
CA LYS A 26 48.11 4.39 -9.51
C LYS A 26 47.31 4.30 -10.82
N PRO A 27 46.32 3.40 -10.91
CA PRO A 27 45.45 3.37 -12.09
C PRO A 27 44.79 4.74 -12.27
N ASP A 28 44.83 5.22 -13.50
CA ASP A 28 44.33 6.53 -13.89
C ASP A 28 42.84 6.58 -13.56
N ALA A 29 42.40 7.53 -12.75
CA ALA A 29 41.01 7.68 -12.31
C ALA A 29 40.00 7.84 -13.47
N THR A 30 40.52 8.19 -14.66
CA THR A 30 39.74 8.31 -15.89
C THR A 30 39.45 6.94 -16.53
N SER A 31 40.38 5.99 -16.48
CA SER A 31 40.16 4.62 -17.03
C SER A 31 39.20 3.78 -16.18
N SER A 32 39.11 4.05 -14.87
CA SER A 32 38.15 3.38 -14.00
C SER A 32 36.69 3.87 -14.18
N ARG A 33 36.53 5.15 -14.52
CA ARG A 33 35.18 5.74 -14.79
C ARG A 33 34.59 5.26 -16.11
N SER A 34 35.39 5.08 -17.17
CA SER A 34 34.90 4.54 -18.45
C SER A 34 34.44 3.09 -18.30
N GLY A 35 35.18 2.24 -17.61
CA GLY A 35 34.80 0.86 -17.35
C GLY A 35 33.53 0.71 -16.47
N GLN A 36 33.32 1.62 -15.52
CA GLN A 36 32.09 1.63 -14.72
C GLN A 36 30.88 2.09 -15.54
N ALA A 37 31.04 3.08 -16.42
CA ALA A 37 29.97 3.52 -17.31
C ALA A 37 29.57 2.43 -18.32
N GLU A 38 30.53 1.72 -18.89
CA GLU A 38 30.30 0.58 -19.79
C GLU A 38 29.58 -0.59 -19.06
N LEU A 39 29.98 -0.88 -17.82
CA LEU A 39 29.31 -1.90 -17.02
C LEU A 39 27.88 -1.47 -16.66
N GLY A 40 27.66 -0.21 -16.28
CA GLY A 40 26.32 0.33 -15.98
C GLY A 40 25.38 0.24 -17.17
N GLU A 41 25.86 0.59 -18.38
CA GLU A 41 25.08 0.45 -19.62
C GLU A 41 24.79 -1.02 -19.93
N SER A 42 25.77 -1.92 -19.79
CA SER A 42 25.58 -3.35 -20.00
C SER A 42 24.53 -3.94 -19.04
N LEU A 43 24.58 -3.55 -17.77
CA LEU A 43 23.58 -3.97 -16.77
C LEU A 43 22.18 -3.44 -17.13
N TYR A 44 22.07 -2.20 -17.58
CA TYR A 44 20.80 -1.63 -18.03
C TYR A 44 20.24 -2.41 -19.23
N LEU A 45 21.05 -2.64 -20.27
CA LEU A 45 20.63 -3.35 -21.46
C LEU A 45 20.20 -4.79 -21.16
N THR A 46 20.87 -5.44 -20.23
CA THR A 46 20.59 -6.85 -19.87
C THR A 46 19.33 -7.02 -19.01
N HIS A 47 19.13 -6.13 -18.01
CA HIS A 47 18.13 -6.34 -16.98
C HIS A 47 16.95 -5.37 -17.01
N CYS A 48 17.05 -4.24 -17.75
CA CYS A 48 16.11 -3.13 -17.65
C CYS A 48 15.48 -2.69 -18.97
N SER A 49 16.24 -2.72 -20.06
CA SER A 49 15.86 -2.14 -21.38
C SER A 49 14.57 -2.74 -21.94
N SER A 50 14.32 -4.04 -21.75
CA SER A 50 13.13 -4.72 -22.26
C SER A 50 11.81 -4.08 -21.81
N CYS A 51 11.79 -3.51 -20.59
CA CYS A 51 10.62 -2.83 -20.05
C CYS A 51 10.73 -1.29 -20.19
N HIS A 52 11.91 -0.74 -19.92
CA HIS A 52 12.09 0.70 -19.78
C HIS A 52 12.37 1.46 -21.09
N ASP A 53 12.81 0.80 -22.16
CA ASP A 53 12.96 1.46 -23.48
C ASP A 53 11.62 1.61 -24.19
N ASN A 54 10.67 0.70 -23.94
CA ASN A 54 9.38 0.65 -24.62
C ASN A 54 8.17 0.94 -23.71
N ALA A 55 8.41 1.40 -22.49
CA ALA A 55 7.37 1.63 -21.48
C ALA A 55 6.42 0.42 -21.27
N THR A 56 6.94 -0.80 -21.41
CA THR A 56 6.17 -2.05 -21.31
C THR A 56 5.61 -2.20 -19.90
N GLY A 57 4.32 -2.53 -19.78
CA GLY A 57 3.66 -2.73 -18.49
C GLY A 57 3.57 -1.47 -17.62
N GLY A 58 3.64 -0.26 -18.21
CA GLY A 58 3.61 1.00 -17.45
C GLY A 58 4.97 1.39 -16.85
N ALA A 59 6.06 0.69 -17.22
CA ALA A 59 7.41 1.07 -16.78
C ALA A 59 7.78 2.47 -17.27
N PRO A 60 8.40 3.32 -16.42
CA PRO A 60 8.89 4.63 -16.87
C PRO A 60 9.96 4.45 -17.95
N VAL A 61 9.91 5.26 -19.00
CA VAL A 61 10.96 5.25 -20.02
C VAL A 61 12.32 5.63 -19.42
N ARG A 62 13.41 5.14 -20.02
CA ARG A 62 14.80 5.41 -19.59
C ARG A 62 15.03 6.88 -19.27
N ALA A 63 14.63 7.81 -20.15
CA ALA A 63 14.78 9.25 -19.94
C ALA A 63 14.06 9.79 -18.69
N ALA A 64 13.05 9.08 -18.17
CA ALA A 64 12.40 9.44 -16.92
C ALA A 64 13.15 8.86 -15.70
N ILE A 65 13.82 7.73 -15.84
CA ILE A 65 14.70 7.16 -14.83
C ILE A 65 15.95 8.03 -14.67
N GLU A 66 16.57 8.45 -15.75
CA GLU A 66 17.77 9.29 -15.76
C GLU A 66 17.59 10.67 -15.11
N LYS A 67 16.35 11.09 -14.87
CA LYS A 67 16.04 12.29 -14.08
C LYS A 67 16.00 12.03 -12.55
N ARG A 68 16.17 10.79 -12.11
CA ARG A 68 16.14 10.40 -10.69
C ARG A 68 17.54 10.46 -10.09
N SER A 69 17.61 10.62 -8.75
CA SER A 69 18.90 10.50 -8.07
C SER A 69 19.39 9.05 -8.06
N ALA A 70 20.71 8.84 -8.07
CA ALA A 70 21.29 7.52 -7.91
C ALA A 70 20.80 6.82 -6.61
N ALA A 71 20.60 7.59 -5.54
CA ALA A 71 20.04 7.09 -4.28
C ALA A 71 18.61 6.55 -4.45
N TYR A 72 17.76 7.24 -5.22
CA TYR A 72 16.41 6.79 -5.53
C TYR A 72 16.41 5.49 -6.34
N ILE A 73 17.25 5.41 -7.39
CA ILE A 73 17.36 4.21 -8.23
C ILE A 73 17.85 3.01 -7.39
N LYS A 74 18.87 3.22 -6.55
CA LYS A 74 19.36 2.20 -5.61
C LYS A 74 18.26 1.73 -4.66
N GLN A 75 17.48 2.64 -4.09
CA GLN A 75 16.36 2.29 -3.23
C GLN A 75 15.28 1.51 -4.00
N ALA A 76 14.94 1.92 -5.23
CA ALA A 76 13.99 1.20 -6.07
C ALA A 76 14.40 -0.26 -6.29
N LEU A 77 15.69 -0.52 -6.54
CA LEU A 77 16.26 -1.85 -6.79
C LEU A 77 16.44 -2.70 -5.52
N THR A 78 16.65 -2.09 -4.34
CA THR A 78 16.96 -2.84 -3.11
C THR A 78 15.75 -3.10 -2.23
N THR A 79 14.89 -2.10 -2.05
CA THR A 79 13.74 -2.14 -1.13
C THR A 79 12.45 -1.64 -1.76
N GLY A 80 12.54 -1.07 -2.97
CA GLY A 80 11.41 -0.45 -3.68
C GLY A 80 10.78 -1.37 -4.74
N VAL A 81 10.14 -0.72 -5.70
CA VAL A 81 9.28 -1.34 -6.73
C VAL A 81 10.00 -2.25 -7.71
N MET A 82 11.31 -2.12 -7.83
CA MET A 82 12.18 -2.92 -8.70
C MET A 82 13.00 -3.94 -7.91
N LYS A 83 12.65 -4.22 -6.63
CA LYS A 83 13.38 -5.17 -5.77
C LYS A 83 13.49 -6.55 -6.40
N ALA A 84 12.43 -7.05 -7.04
CA ALA A 84 12.44 -8.34 -7.73
C ALA A 84 13.48 -8.38 -8.86
N GLN A 85 13.53 -7.34 -9.68
CA GLN A 85 14.52 -7.21 -10.77
C GLN A 85 15.92 -6.94 -10.21
N GLY A 86 16.00 -6.13 -9.16
CA GLY A 86 17.26 -5.85 -8.45
C GLY A 86 17.88 -7.05 -7.74
N SER A 87 17.09 -8.10 -7.42
CA SER A 87 17.61 -9.34 -6.82
C SER A 87 18.52 -10.16 -7.74
N ALA A 88 18.44 -9.92 -9.06
CA ALA A 88 19.36 -10.50 -10.04
C ALA A 88 20.75 -9.82 -10.05
N LEU A 89 20.93 -8.74 -9.30
CA LEU A 89 22.14 -7.94 -9.25
C LEU A 89 22.77 -8.01 -7.86
N ASN A 90 24.09 -8.07 -7.81
CA ASN A 90 24.80 -7.93 -6.54
C ASN A 90 24.85 -6.46 -6.07
N PRO A 91 25.19 -6.18 -4.78
CA PRO A 91 25.19 -4.80 -4.26
C PRO A 91 26.12 -3.82 -5.01
N TYR A 92 27.20 -4.31 -5.60
CA TYR A 92 28.15 -3.50 -6.39
C TYR A 92 27.54 -3.14 -7.75
N GLU A 93 26.92 -4.09 -8.44
CA GLU A 93 26.23 -3.87 -9.70
C GLU A 93 25.04 -2.91 -9.53
N ILE A 94 24.28 -3.03 -8.45
CA ILE A 94 23.21 -2.07 -8.11
C ILE A 94 23.76 -0.66 -7.93
N ALA A 95 24.91 -0.52 -7.26
CA ALA A 95 25.53 0.79 -7.07
C ALA A 95 25.97 1.39 -8.41
N ILE A 96 26.64 0.63 -9.25
CA ILE A 96 27.11 1.08 -10.58
C ILE A 96 25.92 1.43 -11.49
N LEU A 97 24.90 0.58 -11.55
CA LEU A 97 23.70 0.84 -12.35
C LEU A 97 22.98 2.11 -11.87
N ALA A 98 22.88 2.29 -10.56
CA ALA A 98 22.25 3.48 -9.98
C ALA A 98 23.05 4.76 -10.28
N GLU A 99 24.37 4.72 -10.22
CA GLU A 99 25.25 5.83 -10.58
C GLU A 99 25.25 6.11 -12.08
N HIS A 100 25.16 5.07 -12.91
CA HIS A 100 25.11 5.21 -14.37
C HIS A 100 23.81 5.85 -14.86
N LEU A 101 22.68 5.44 -14.31
CA LEU A 101 21.35 5.95 -14.70
C LEU A 101 20.97 7.22 -13.94
N GLY A 102 21.47 7.40 -12.73
CA GLY A 102 21.04 8.48 -11.85
C GLY A 102 21.82 9.77 -12.07
N THR A 103 21.20 10.88 -11.67
CA THR A 103 21.89 12.14 -11.57
C THR A 103 22.58 12.30 -10.23
N ASP A 104 23.73 12.97 -10.18
CA ASP A 104 24.40 13.42 -8.95
C ASP A 104 23.64 14.58 -8.25
N ALA A 105 22.44 14.90 -8.72
CA ALA A 105 21.63 15.91 -8.07
C ALA A 105 21.42 15.48 -6.60
N PRO A 106 21.76 16.32 -5.63
CA PRO A 106 21.45 16.04 -4.23
C PRO A 106 19.96 15.73 -4.14
N PRO A 107 19.53 14.82 -3.23
CA PRO A 107 18.12 14.54 -3.02
C PRO A 107 17.39 15.88 -2.96
N GLN A 108 16.42 16.09 -3.87
CA GLN A 108 15.84 17.41 -4.08
C GLN A 108 15.50 17.99 -2.71
N VAL A 109 16.15 19.09 -2.38
CA VAL A 109 15.81 19.91 -1.22
C VAL A 109 14.31 19.99 -1.19
N VAL A 110 13.70 19.70 -0.03
CA VAL A 110 12.24 19.68 0.15
C VAL A 110 11.66 20.90 -0.56
N ALA A 111 11.21 20.68 -1.79
CA ALA A 111 10.67 21.75 -2.62
C ALA A 111 9.38 22.25 -1.98
N GLY A 112 9.26 23.55 -1.77
CA GLY A 112 8.07 24.16 -1.24
C GLY A 112 8.34 25.17 -0.12
N LYS A 113 7.37 26.03 0.08
CA LYS A 113 7.41 27.05 1.14
C LYS A 113 7.28 26.37 2.51
N ARG A 114 8.17 26.70 3.43
CA ARG A 114 8.04 26.34 4.84
C ARG A 114 7.03 27.25 5.51
N CYS A 115 6.19 26.68 6.38
CA CYS A 115 5.37 27.46 7.27
C CYS A 115 6.22 28.02 8.41
N GLU A 116 5.79 29.11 9.03
CA GLU A 116 6.41 29.67 10.22
C GLU A 116 5.89 28.98 11.46
N GLY A 117 6.78 28.59 12.39
CA GLY A 117 6.41 27.92 13.62
C GLY A 117 6.12 26.41 13.45
N ARG A 118 5.10 25.92 14.13
CA ARG A 118 4.64 24.52 14.13
C ARG A 118 3.12 24.46 14.18
N PRO A 119 2.47 23.38 13.66
CA PRO A 119 1.04 23.23 13.78
C PRO A 119 0.66 22.99 15.24
N ALA A 120 -0.42 23.57 15.71
CA ALA A 120 -1.06 23.13 16.93
C ALA A 120 -1.88 21.86 16.63
N VAL A 121 -1.55 20.78 17.33
CA VAL A 121 -2.23 19.48 17.20
C VAL A 121 -2.99 19.22 18.50
N SER A 122 -4.16 19.81 18.61
CA SER A 122 -5.03 19.71 19.79
C SER A 122 -6.48 19.55 19.38
N GLY A 123 -7.31 19.02 20.27
CA GLY A 123 -8.72 18.77 20.01
C GLY A 123 -8.96 17.55 19.11
N ALA A 124 -10.22 17.26 18.84
CA ALA A 124 -10.59 16.10 18.03
C ALA A 124 -10.13 16.28 16.58
N PRO A 125 -9.38 15.33 16.01
CA PRO A 125 -8.99 15.37 14.60
C PRO A 125 -10.21 15.39 13.68
N LEU A 126 -10.10 16.07 12.54
CA LEU A 126 -11.11 16.04 11.48
C LEU A 126 -11.16 14.67 10.78
N TRP A 127 -9.98 14.01 10.68
CA TRP A 127 -9.83 12.64 10.18
C TRP A 127 -8.56 12.02 10.77
N ASN A 128 -8.68 11.00 11.61
CA ASN A 128 -7.56 10.55 12.44
C ASN A 128 -6.83 9.27 11.98
N ARG A 129 -7.40 8.49 11.05
CA ARG A 129 -6.88 7.20 10.57
C ARG A 129 -7.63 6.72 9.34
N TRP A 130 -7.32 5.55 8.82
CA TRP A 130 -7.93 5.03 7.59
C TRP A 130 -9.47 5.11 7.58
N GLY A 131 -10.13 4.62 8.60
CA GLY A 131 -11.60 4.51 8.68
C GLY A 131 -12.31 5.67 9.35
N ASN A 132 -11.60 6.72 9.77
CA ASN A 132 -12.11 7.81 10.61
C ASN A 132 -12.75 7.29 11.92
N GLY A 133 -12.01 6.42 12.62
CA GLY A 133 -12.44 5.73 13.84
C GLY A 133 -12.05 4.26 13.82
N VAL A 134 -12.23 3.58 14.95
CA VAL A 134 -11.80 2.18 15.14
C VAL A 134 -12.68 1.15 14.43
N SER A 135 -13.91 1.54 14.06
CA SER A 135 -14.90 0.68 13.38
C SER A 135 -14.74 0.60 11.87
N ASN A 136 -13.85 1.40 11.29
CA ASN A 136 -13.59 1.50 9.84
C ASN A 136 -14.82 1.87 8.98
N ALA A 137 -15.79 2.59 9.56
CA ALA A 137 -17.06 2.91 8.87
C ALA A 137 -16.90 3.97 7.74
N ARG A 138 -15.79 4.68 7.67
CA ARG A 138 -15.51 5.77 6.71
C ARG A 138 -16.66 6.79 6.59
N TYR A 139 -17.29 7.07 7.71
CA TYR A 139 -18.39 8.01 7.81
C TYR A 139 -17.98 9.28 8.57
N GLN A 140 -17.87 10.39 7.85
CA GLN A 140 -17.62 11.71 8.44
C GLN A 140 -18.94 12.43 8.69
N ARG A 141 -19.34 12.47 9.96
CA ARG A 141 -20.62 13.08 10.36
C ARG A 141 -20.56 14.61 10.47
N LYS A 142 -19.35 15.13 10.78
CA LYS A 142 -19.13 16.56 11.01
C LYS A 142 -18.43 17.17 9.80
N THR A 143 -19.17 17.81 8.91
CA THR A 143 -18.66 18.47 7.71
C THR A 143 -19.57 19.64 7.33
N ALA A 144 -19.01 20.65 6.70
CA ALA A 144 -19.75 21.74 6.07
C ALA A 144 -20.30 21.37 4.68
N ILE A 145 -19.82 20.25 4.12
CA ILE A 145 -20.24 19.77 2.79
C ILE A 145 -21.59 19.04 2.92
N THR A 146 -22.53 19.41 2.05
CA THR A 146 -23.88 18.88 2.01
C THR A 146 -24.29 18.54 0.57
N PRO A 147 -25.37 17.79 0.33
CA PRO A 147 -25.88 17.56 -1.03
C PRO A 147 -26.19 18.86 -1.81
N ALA A 148 -26.55 19.93 -1.10
CA ALA A 148 -26.91 21.21 -1.72
C ALA A 148 -25.70 22.05 -2.17
N ASN A 149 -24.55 21.91 -1.51
CA ASN A 149 -23.38 22.75 -1.78
C ASN A 149 -22.17 21.99 -2.35
N VAL A 150 -22.19 20.65 -2.39
CA VAL A 150 -21.07 19.84 -2.88
C VAL A 150 -20.67 20.18 -4.33
N GLY A 151 -21.59 20.66 -5.15
CA GLY A 151 -21.33 21.17 -6.50
C GLY A 151 -20.40 22.39 -6.55
N GLY A 152 -20.23 23.09 -5.43
CA GLY A 152 -19.33 24.24 -5.28
C GLY A 152 -17.90 23.89 -4.83
N LEU A 153 -17.49 22.63 -4.86
CA LEU A 153 -16.11 22.24 -4.57
C LEU A 153 -15.18 22.66 -5.71
N GLU A 154 -14.16 23.44 -5.39
CA GLU A 154 -13.11 23.90 -6.30
C GLU A 154 -11.72 23.48 -5.77
N LEU A 155 -10.74 23.30 -6.66
CA LEU A 155 -9.35 23.00 -6.25
C LEU A 155 -8.79 24.20 -5.48
N ALA A 156 -8.49 23.98 -4.19
CA ALA A 156 -7.87 25.00 -3.35
C ALA A 156 -6.36 25.02 -3.54
N TRP A 157 -5.73 23.85 -3.49
CA TRP A 157 -4.31 23.70 -3.76
C TRP A 157 -3.94 22.25 -4.13
N ALA A 158 -2.77 22.09 -4.74
CA ALA A 158 -2.18 20.81 -5.07
C ALA A 158 -0.74 20.76 -4.56
N PHE A 159 -0.31 19.60 -4.04
CA PHE A 159 1.06 19.36 -3.59
C PHE A 159 1.66 18.21 -4.39
N GLY A 160 2.80 18.43 -5.04
CA GLY A 160 3.51 17.42 -5.80
C GLY A 160 4.49 16.63 -4.93
N PHE A 161 4.41 15.29 -4.95
CA PHE A 161 5.40 14.46 -4.29
C PHE A 161 6.63 14.33 -5.20
N PRO A 162 7.81 14.82 -4.77
CA PRO A 162 9.04 14.66 -5.53
C PRO A 162 9.36 13.20 -5.77
N GLU A 163 9.91 12.88 -6.95
CA GLU A 163 10.40 11.53 -7.30
C GLU A 163 9.38 10.40 -7.15
N ALA A 164 8.07 10.71 -7.14
CA ALA A 164 7.01 9.73 -6.99
C ALA A 164 6.24 9.51 -8.31
N GLN A 165 5.76 8.29 -8.50
CA GLN A 165 4.81 7.89 -9.54
C GLN A 165 3.50 7.40 -8.93
N ARG A 166 3.47 7.32 -7.60
CA ARG A 166 2.33 6.91 -6.79
C ARG A 166 2.12 7.86 -5.65
N ALA A 167 0.89 8.31 -5.48
CA ALA A 167 0.42 9.10 -4.36
C ALA A 167 -0.71 8.32 -3.69
N ARG A 168 -0.38 7.51 -2.66
CA ARG A 168 -1.31 6.52 -2.11
C ARG A 168 -1.34 6.41 -0.58
N SER A 169 -0.75 7.37 0.15
CA SER A 169 -0.87 7.45 1.61
C SER A 169 -2.05 8.32 1.98
N GLN A 170 -3.16 7.71 2.43
CA GLN A 170 -4.33 8.47 2.85
C GLN A 170 -3.98 9.43 4.00
N PRO A 171 -4.33 10.72 3.94
CA PRO A 171 -3.96 11.66 4.98
C PRO A 171 -4.76 11.47 6.29
N ALA A 172 -4.09 11.79 7.41
CA ALA A 172 -4.74 12.20 8.66
C ALA A 172 -4.82 13.73 8.70
N VAL A 173 -5.91 14.29 9.26
CA VAL A 173 -6.19 15.73 9.15
C VAL A 173 -6.65 16.29 10.49
N THR A 174 -6.05 17.42 10.87
CA THR A 174 -6.49 18.28 11.99
C THR A 174 -7.03 19.62 11.47
N GLU A 175 -7.36 20.53 12.37
CA GLU A 175 -7.75 21.90 11.97
C GLU A 175 -6.61 22.65 11.27
N GLN A 176 -5.34 22.35 11.58
CA GLN A 176 -4.20 23.06 11.02
C GLN A 176 -3.35 22.23 10.06
N ALA A 177 -3.33 20.90 10.18
CA ALA A 177 -2.36 20.08 9.46
C ALA A 177 -3.00 18.91 8.70
N VAL A 178 -2.36 18.59 7.56
CA VAL A 178 -2.56 17.38 6.76
C VAL A 178 -1.29 16.55 6.84
N PHE A 179 -1.38 15.34 7.39
CA PHE A 179 -0.26 14.40 7.51
C PHE A 179 -0.38 13.31 6.46
N THR A 180 0.64 13.13 5.64
CA THR A 180 0.64 12.12 4.56
C THR A 180 2.03 11.59 4.29
N GLY A 181 2.13 10.32 3.92
CA GLY A 181 3.38 9.70 3.45
C GLY A 181 3.55 9.82 1.95
N SER A 182 4.69 9.37 1.46
CA SER A 182 5.02 9.35 0.04
C SER A 182 5.75 8.06 -0.37
N GLN A 183 5.87 7.86 -1.68
CA GLN A 183 6.60 6.74 -2.26
C GLN A 183 8.09 6.79 -1.92
N SER A 184 8.69 7.97 -1.76
CA SER A 184 10.08 8.13 -1.36
C SER A 184 10.35 7.84 0.12
N GLY A 185 9.32 7.51 0.92
CA GLY A 185 9.42 7.33 2.36
C GLY A 185 9.29 8.62 3.16
N ARG A 186 9.21 9.78 2.50
CA ARG A 186 9.04 11.05 3.20
C ARG A 186 7.60 11.23 3.67
N VAL A 187 7.45 11.53 4.95
CA VAL A 187 6.19 11.91 5.59
C VAL A 187 6.17 13.43 5.74
N TYR A 188 5.04 14.03 5.39
CA TYR A 188 4.84 15.47 5.41
C TYR A 188 3.76 15.85 6.42
N ALA A 189 3.99 16.93 7.16
CA ALA A 189 2.93 17.73 7.75
C ALA A 189 2.80 19.01 6.92
N LEU A 190 1.64 19.18 6.31
CA LEU A 190 1.32 20.33 5.47
C LEU A 190 0.27 21.20 6.18
N ASP A 191 0.35 22.51 6.00
CA ASP A 191 -0.72 23.40 6.43
C ASP A 191 -2.01 23.10 5.64
N ARG A 192 -3.12 22.90 6.34
CA ARG A 192 -4.38 22.50 5.73
C ARG A 192 -4.93 23.52 4.73
N MET A 193 -4.67 24.81 4.97
CA MET A 193 -5.22 25.90 4.17
C MET A 193 -4.35 26.25 2.97
N THR A 194 -3.03 26.17 3.09
CA THR A 194 -2.08 26.69 2.10
C THR A 194 -1.20 25.62 1.47
N GLY A 195 -1.08 24.45 2.10
CA GLY A 195 -0.16 23.39 1.66
C GLY A 195 1.31 23.70 1.94
N CYS A 196 1.67 24.78 2.68
CA CYS A 196 3.05 24.97 3.10
C CYS A 196 3.49 23.86 4.06
N ILE A 197 4.80 23.60 4.16
CA ILE A 197 5.36 22.48 4.89
C ILE A 197 5.71 22.89 6.32
N TRP A 198 5.02 22.34 7.31
CA TRP A 198 5.37 22.47 8.71
C TRP A 198 6.65 21.70 9.03
N TRP A 199 6.66 20.42 8.74
CA TRP A 199 7.82 19.55 8.92
C TRP A 199 7.81 18.36 7.94
N THR A 200 8.95 17.70 7.83
CA THR A 200 9.10 16.44 7.12
C THR A 200 9.86 15.44 7.96
N PHE A 201 9.56 14.16 7.77
CA PHE A 201 10.28 13.03 8.37
C PHE A 201 10.62 12.02 7.27
N ASP A 202 11.86 11.52 7.23
CA ASP A 202 12.29 10.53 6.23
C ASP A 202 12.29 9.13 6.86
N ALA A 203 11.31 8.30 6.49
CA ALA A 203 11.27 6.88 6.77
C ALA A 203 12.28 6.13 5.88
N LYS A 204 12.55 4.86 6.21
CA LYS A 204 13.54 4.05 5.47
C LYS A 204 13.02 3.49 4.16
N ALA A 205 11.71 3.38 3.99
CA ALA A 205 11.05 2.90 2.78
C ALA A 205 9.72 3.64 2.56
N GLU A 206 9.04 3.35 1.45
CA GLU A 206 7.75 3.93 1.10
C GLU A 206 6.75 3.89 2.27
N VAL A 207 6.09 5.00 2.56
CA VAL A 207 4.97 5.10 3.50
C VAL A 207 3.68 5.23 2.68
N ARG A 208 2.97 4.09 2.51
CA ARG A 208 1.73 4.02 1.73
C ARG A 208 0.45 3.99 2.57
N ASN A 209 0.57 3.58 3.83
CA ASN A 209 -0.58 3.47 4.71
C ASN A 209 -1.06 4.84 5.22
N ALA A 210 -2.29 4.89 5.74
CA ALA A 210 -2.80 6.06 6.42
C ALA A 210 -2.07 6.22 7.76
N PRO A 211 -1.47 7.37 8.06
CA PRO A 211 -0.98 7.66 9.40
C PRO A 211 -2.13 7.63 10.42
N VAL A 212 -1.82 7.19 11.63
CA VAL A 212 -2.73 7.18 12.77
C VAL A 212 -2.32 8.30 13.71
N LEU A 213 -3.23 9.25 13.92
CA LEU A 213 -3.00 10.37 14.82
C LEU A 213 -3.66 10.11 16.17
N ASP A 214 -2.86 10.14 17.22
CA ASP A 214 -3.29 10.13 18.62
C ASP A 214 -2.97 11.50 19.26
N VAL A 215 -4.00 12.28 19.50
CA VAL A 215 -3.87 13.61 20.13
C VAL A 215 -3.77 13.53 21.65
N ASP A 216 -4.19 12.41 22.23
CA ASP A 216 -4.28 12.17 23.67
C ASP A 216 -3.13 11.26 24.18
N ALA A 217 -2.14 10.95 23.34
CA ALA A 217 -1.00 10.15 23.75
C ALA A 217 -0.27 10.79 24.95
N ALA A 218 0.14 9.99 25.92
CA ALA A 218 0.75 10.47 27.17
C ALA A 218 2.00 11.34 26.95
N ALA A 219 2.73 11.10 25.86
CA ALA A 219 3.90 11.88 25.47
C ALA A 219 3.56 13.15 24.65
N GLY A 220 2.27 13.50 24.51
CA GLY A 220 1.74 14.54 23.62
C GLY A 220 1.35 13.99 22.23
N PRO A 221 0.78 14.83 21.36
CA PRO A 221 0.26 14.41 20.07
C PRO A 221 1.27 13.58 19.28
N THR A 222 0.88 12.37 18.88
CA THR A 222 1.76 11.39 18.23
C THR A 222 1.16 10.91 16.93
N LEU A 223 1.99 10.86 15.90
CA LEU A 223 1.67 10.30 14.60
C LEU A 223 2.37 8.95 14.44
N TYR A 224 1.58 7.87 14.22
CA TYR A 224 2.08 6.52 13.98
C TYR A 224 1.87 6.12 12.53
N PHE A 225 2.86 5.48 11.93
CA PHE A 225 2.78 4.93 10.57
C PHE A 225 3.76 3.78 10.39
N GLY A 226 3.52 2.98 9.36
CA GLY A 226 4.43 1.93 8.94
C GLY A 226 5.05 2.24 7.59
N ASP A 227 6.20 1.65 7.28
CA ASP A 227 6.79 1.69 5.95
C ASP A 227 6.78 0.32 5.26
N PHE A 228 7.18 0.32 3.99
CA PHE A 228 7.19 -0.87 3.16
C PHE A 228 8.31 -1.87 3.54
N ASP A 229 9.25 -1.49 4.41
CA ASP A 229 10.27 -2.35 5.01
C ASP A 229 9.85 -2.92 6.38
N ALA A 230 8.53 -2.88 6.65
CA ALA A 230 7.89 -3.35 7.89
C ALA A 230 8.47 -2.70 9.17
N ARG A 231 8.85 -1.42 9.09
CA ARG A 231 9.16 -0.59 10.25
C ARG A 231 7.94 0.20 10.67
N VAL A 232 7.78 0.35 11.96
CA VAL A 232 6.77 1.20 12.58
C VAL A 232 7.47 2.38 13.23
N TYR A 233 6.88 3.56 13.07
CA TYR A 233 7.41 4.81 13.59
C TYR A 233 6.36 5.49 14.45
N ALA A 234 6.82 6.11 15.54
CA ALA A 234 6.10 7.11 16.29
C ALA A 234 6.88 8.42 16.21
N VAL A 235 6.24 9.46 15.72
CA VAL A 235 6.82 10.81 15.66
C VAL A 235 5.94 11.80 16.40
N ASP A 236 6.56 12.82 16.94
CA ASP A 236 5.85 13.97 17.48
C ASP A 236 5.07 14.67 16.36
N ALA A 237 3.75 14.80 16.50
CA ALA A 237 2.90 15.29 15.41
C ALA A 237 3.06 16.80 15.16
N GLU A 238 3.57 17.58 16.14
CA GLU A 238 3.81 19.02 15.97
C GLU A 238 5.17 19.34 15.36
N THR A 239 6.18 18.46 15.60
CA THR A 239 7.57 18.75 15.23
C THR A 239 8.18 17.77 14.22
N GLY A 240 7.55 16.63 13.99
CA GLY A 240 8.11 15.53 13.18
C GLY A 240 9.29 14.79 13.82
N LYS A 241 9.63 15.08 15.09
CA LYS A 241 10.75 14.40 15.76
C LYS A 241 10.40 12.96 16.07
N LEU A 242 11.33 12.05 15.76
CA LEU A 242 11.19 10.63 16.09
C LEU A 242 11.11 10.44 17.61
N ARG A 243 10.10 9.70 18.06
CA ARG A 243 9.96 9.23 19.44
C ARG A 243 10.53 7.84 19.58
N TRP A 244 10.08 6.92 18.73
CA TRP A 244 10.62 5.56 18.64
C TRP A 244 10.38 4.97 17.24
N THR A 245 11.13 3.94 16.91
CA THR A 245 10.93 3.09 15.75
C THR A 245 11.24 1.64 16.09
N THR A 246 10.48 0.71 15.52
CA THR A 246 10.72 -0.73 15.66
C THR A 246 10.45 -1.45 14.35
N THR A 247 11.05 -2.62 14.14
CA THR A 247 10.72 -3.48 13.01
C THR A 247 9.82 -4.62 13.45
N VAL A 248 8.79 -4.88 12.67
CA VAL A 248 7.90 -6.04 12.88
C VAL A 248 8.15 -7.13 11.85
N ARG A 249 9.10 -6.93 10.95
CA ARG A 249 9.48 -7.88 9.91
C ARG A 249 10.14 -9.11 10.50
N ASP A 250 9.68 -10.28 10.11
CA ASP A 250 10.26 -11.59 10.42
C ASP A 250 10.49 -12.46 9.17
N HIS A 251 10.24 -11.89 7.99
CA HIS A 251 10.49 -12.49 6.68
C HIS A 251 11.15 -11.45 5.77
N PRO A 252 12.11 -11.80 4.89
CA PRO A 252 12.78 -10.85 3.99
C PRO A 252 11.81 -10.01 3.16
N ASP A 253 10.72 -10.61 2.68
CA ASP A 253 9.68 -9.96 1.89
C ASP A 253 8.52 -9.40 2.71
N GLY A 254 8.60 -9.44 4.05
CA GLY A 254 7.55 -8.91 4.94
C GLY A 254 7.40 -7.40 4.81
N THR A 255 6.17 -6.92 4.67
CA THR A 255 5.83 -5.48 4.51
C THR A 255 4.64 -5.07 5.37
N ILE A 256 4.43 -3.76 5.53
CA ILE A 256 3.19 -3.17 6.06
C ILE A 256 2.47 -2.47 4.91
N THR A 257 1.42 -3.08 4.39
CA THR A 257 0.59 -2.50 3.31
C THR A 257 -0.70 -1.88 3.83
N GLY A 258 -1.36 -2.50 4.81
CA GLY A 258 -2.51 -1.96 5.51
C GLY A 258 -2.14 -0.86 6.50
N SER A 259 -3.11 -0.04 6.90
CA SER A 259 -2.90 0.95 7.94
C SER A 259 -2.95 0.32 9.33
N LEU A 260 -2.26 0.94 10.28
CA LEU A 260 -2.28 0.51 11.66
C LEU A 260 -3.64 0.81 12.30
N ALA A 261 -4.03 0.02 13.31
CA ALA A 261 -5.11 0.38 14.20
C ALA A 261 -4.56 0.70 15.59
N LEU A 262 -5.15 1.68 16.27
CA LEU A 262 -4.75 2.11 17.61
C LEU A 262 -5.94 2.07 18.56
N HIS A 263 -5.78 1.41 19.69
CA HIS A 263 -6.76 1.40 20.77
C HIS A 263 -6.12 1.00 22.11
N GLY A 264 -6.50 1.70 23.18
CA GLY A 264 -6.07 1.35 24.54
C GLY A 264 -4.55 1.34 24.71
N GLY A 265 -3.83 2.30 24.10
CA GLY A 265 -2.37 2.35 24.15
C GLY A 265 -1.66 1.27 23.35
N ARG A 266 -2.35 0.53 22.47
CA ARG A 266 -1.78 -0.51 21.62
C ARG A 266 -1.96 -0.22 20.15
N LEU A 267 -0.90 -0.47 19.36
CA LEU A 267 -0.92 -0.46 17.91
C LEU A 267 -1.04 -1.90 17.40
N PHE A 268 -1.99 -2.12 16.50
CA PHE A 268 -2.17 -3.39 15.81
C PHE A 268 -1.69 -3.23 14.38
N VAL A 269 -0.58 -3.90 14.06
CA VAL A 269 0.15 -3.78 12.81
C VAL A 269 -0.16 -4.98 11.92
N PRO A 270 -0.86 -4.81 10.79
CA PRO A 270 -1.12 -5.89 9.85
C PRO A 270 0.15 -6.26 9.09
N MET A 271 0.36 -7.56 8.89
CA MET A 271 1.55 -8.11 8.23
C MET A 271 1.19 -8.69 6.87
N SER A 272 1.80 -8.14 5.85
CA SER A 272 1.72 -8.56 4.45
C SER A 272 3.11 -8.84 3.89
N SER A 273 3.20 -9.19 2.60
CA SER A 273 4.45 -9.58 1.98
C SER A 273 4.48 -9.27 0.48
N THR A 274 5.66 -9.14 -0.07
CA THR A 274 5.92 -9.17 -1.52
C THR A 274 6.30 -10.57 -2.00
N GLU A 275 6.38 -11.57 -1.15
CA GLU A 275 6.71 -12.95 -1.51
C GLU A 275 5.76 -13.51 -2.58
N VAL A 276 4.48 -13.12 -2.54
CA VAL A 276 3.50 -13.44 -3.59
C VAL A 276 4.01 -13.09 -5.00
N LEU A 277 4.79 -12.01 -5.14
CA LEU A 277 5.42 -11.60 -6.40
C LEU A 277 6.80 -12.25 -6.61
N SER A 278 7.57 -12.49 -5.53
CA SER A 278 8.87 -13.16 -5.59
C SER A 278 8.75 -14.58 -6.14
N ALA A 279 7.62 -15.24 -5.91
CA ALA A 279 7.28 -16.56 -6.45
C ALA A 279 7.31 -16.62 -7.98
N PHE A 280 7.17 -15.48 -8.68
CA PHE A 280 7.28 -15.42 -10.14
C PHE A 280 8.67 -15.86 -10.65
N ASN A 281 9.72 -15.68 -9.84
CA ASN A 281 11.05 -16.19 -10.14
C ASN A 281 11.10 -17.69 -9.83
N GLU A 282 11.36 -18.53 -10.83
CA GLU A 282 11.42 -19.99 -10.70
C GLU A 282 12.56 -20.47 -9.80
N ASP A 283 13.64 -19.69 -9.68
CA ASP A 283 14.78 -19.98 -8.78
C ASP A 283 14.48 -19.61 -7.32
N TYR A 284 13.34 -18.95 -7.04
CA TYR A 284 12.94 -18.60 -5.68
C TYR A 284 12.37 -19.82 -4.96
N GLU A 285 12.94 -20.18 -3.80
CA GLU A 285 12.39 -21.25 -2.95
C GLU A 285 11.08 -20.76 -2.30
N CYS A 286 9.99 -20.93 -2.99
CA CYS A 286 8.66 -20.51 -2.56
C CYS A 286 8.00 -21.55 -1.65
N CYS A 287 7.20 -21.21 -0.64
CA CYS A 287 7.05 -19.88 -0.01
C CYS A 287 7.07 -20.08 1.51
N THR A 288 7.47 -19.08 2.27
CA THR A 288 7.66 -19.22 3.72
C THR A 288 7.06 -18.08 4.55
N PHE A 289 6.53 -17.05 3.91
CA PHE A 289 5.89 -15.94 4.61
C PHE A 289 4.65 -16.39 5.39
N ARG A 290 4.45 -15.74 6.53
CA ARG A 290 3.29 -15.93 7.41
C ARG A 290 2.58 -14.61 7.61
N GLY A 291 1.37 -14.49 7.11
CA GLY A 291 0.49 -13.36 7.40
C GLY A 291 0.16 -13.27 8.89
N GLY A 292 -0.38 -12.13 9.33
CA GLY A 292 -0.75 -12.00 10.72
C GLY A 292 -0.89 -10.56 11.21
N VAL A 293 -0.91 -10.41 12.53
CA VAL A 293 -0.95 -9.12 13.23
C VAL A 293 0.06 -9.10 14.35
N THR A 294 0.79 -8.00 14.48
CA THR A 294 1.65 -7.72 15.62
C THR A 294 1.04 -6.60 16.45
N ALA A 295 0.84 -6.83 17.75
CA ALA A 295 0.47 -5.78 18.70
C ALA A 295 1.73 -5.20 19.34
N LEU A 296 1.83 -3.87 19.31
CA LEU A 296 2.89 -3.10 19.93
C LEU A 296 2.33 -2.21 21.04
N ASP A 297 3.11 -1.95 22.07
CA ASP A 297 2.86 -0.85 22.99
C ASP A 297 3.08 0.49 22.25
N ALA A 298 2.10 1.37 22.28
CA ALA A 298 2.16 2.63 21.55
C ALA A 298 3.16 3.63 22.15
N SER A 299 3.56 3.44 23.41
CA SER A 299 4.45 4.35 24.12
C SER A 299 5.92 4.17 23.74
N ASP A 300 6.36 2.93 23.45
CA ASP A 300 7.77 2.58 23.22
C ASP A 300 8.01 1.66 22.01
N GLY A 301 6.95 1.16 21.38
CA GLY A 301 7.03 0.25 20.23
C GLY A 301 7.42 -1.19 20.59
N SER A 302 7.46 -1.56 21.88
CA SER A 302 7.72 -2.92 22.29
C SER A 302 6.60 -3.88 21.89
N ARG A 303 6.97 -5.10 21.51
CA ARG A 303 5.99 -6.10 21.08
C ARG A 303 5.25 -6.71 22.27
N VAL A 304 3.91 -6.57 22.26
CA VAL A 304 3.02 -7.17 23.29
C VAL A 304 2.69 -8.61 22.94
N TRP A 305 2.23 -8.84 21.69
CA TRP A 305 1.97 -10.18 21.15
C TRP A 305 2.05 -10.19 19.63
N ARG A 306 2.10 -11.40 19.05
CA ARG A 306 2.00 -11.63 17.61
C ARG A 306 1.11 -12.83 17.35
N TRP A 307 0.21 -12.69 16.40
CA TRP A 307 -0.61 -13.76 15.86
C TRP A 307 -0.25 -13.99 14.40
N TYR A 308 -0.27 -15.26 13.99
CA TYR A 308 -0.03 -15.68 12.62
C TYR A 308 -1.25 -16.35 12.02
N SER A 309 -1.53 -16.09 10.73
CA SER A 309 -2.62 -16.68 9.95
C SER A 309 -2.31 -18.10 9.47
N VAL A 310 -1.05 -18.50 9.47
CA VAL A 310 -0.61 -19.85 9.10
C VAL A 310 0.40 -20.37 10.12
N ASP A 311 0.49 -21.69 10.25
CA ASP A 311 1.49 -22.35 11.07
C ASP A 311 2.90 -22.12 10.51
N LYS A 312 3.92 -22.49 11.28
CA LYS A 312 5.30 -22.40 10.82
C LYS A 312 5.51 -23.30 9.60
N PRO A 313 5.99 -22.77 8.48
CA PRO A 313 6.25 -23.56 7.27
C PRO A 313 7.23 -24.70 7.54
N VAL A 314 6.96 -25.85 6.95
CA VAL A 314 7.84 -27.02 6.97
C VAL A 314 8.05 -27.53 5.55
N ARG A 315 9.25 -28.04 5.27
CA ARG A 315 9.55 -28.64 3.97
C ARG A 315 8.98 -30.06 3.92
N HIS A 316 8.10 -30.29 2.95
CA HIS A 316 7.49 -31.59 2.71
C HIS A 316 8.39 -32.51 1.86
N LYS A 317 8.08 -33.83 1.82
CA LYS A 317 8.88 -34.81 1.06
C LYS A 317 8.91 -34.56 -0.45
N GLY A 318 7.92 -33.84 -1.00
CA GLY A 318 7.86 -33.39 -2.40
C GLY A 318 8.76 -32.20 -2.72
N GLY A 319 9.40 -31.58 -1.73
CA GLY A 319 10.25 -30.40 -1.90
C GLY A 319 9.52 -29.08 -1.66
N GLU A 320 8.21 -29.06 -1.55
CA GLU A 320 7.39 -27.90 -1.28
C GLU A 320 7.52 -27.44 0.18
N THR A 321 7.42 -26.14 0.42
CA THR A 321 7.39 -25.57 1.76
C THR A 321 6.02 -24.99 2.04
N ALA A 322 5.34 -25.49 3.07
CA ALA A 322 3.97 -25.12 3.42
C ALA A 322 3.68 -25.27 4.94
N PRO A 323 2.62 -24.64 5.48
CA PRO A 323 1.77 -23.62 4.85
C PRO A 323 2.48 -22.26 4.77
N SER A 324 2.07 -21.39 3.85
CA SER A 324 2.57 -20.01 3.73
C SER A 324 1.48 -19.06 3.23
N GLY A 325 1.69 -17.76 3.31
CA GLY A 325 0.75 -16.75 2.83
C GLY A 325 -0.28 -16.33 3.86
N ALA A 326 -1.53 -16.24 3.44
CA ALA A 326 -2.68 -15.68 4.15
C ALA A 326 -2.36 -14.30 4.77
N PRO A 327 -1.89 -13.33 3.94
CA PRO A 327 -1.47 -12.02 4.40
C PRO A 327 -2.63 -11.23 5.01
N VAL A 328 -2.34 -10.39 6.00
CA VAL A 328 -3.26 -9.34 6.47
C VAL A 328 -2.79 -8.03 5.85
N TRP A 329 -3.41 -7.61 4.74
CA TRP A 329 -3.02 -6.39 4.03
C TRP A 329 -4.06 -5.26 4.09
N GLY A 330 -5.23 -5.52 4.69
CA GLY A 330 -6.22 -4.55 5.09
C GLY A 330 -5.96 -3.96 6.48
N THR A 331 -6.65 -2.87 6.81
CA THR A 331 -6.56 -2.22 8.13
C THR A 331 -7.38 -3.02 9.17
N PRO A 332 -6.82 -3.38 10.32
CA PRO A 332 -7.58 -4.05 11.38
C PRO A 332 -8.73 -3.19 11.92
N THR A 333 -9.85 -3.81 12.29
CA THR A 333 -10.99 -3.16 12.92
C THR A 333 -11.05 -3.52 14.39
N VAL A 334 -11.18 -2.53 15.26
CA VAL A 334 -11.22 -2.74 16.70
C VAL A 334 -12.65 -2.66 17.21
N ASP A 335 -13.04 -3.65 18.01
CA ASP A 335 -14.28 -3.69 18.79
C ASP A 335 -13.95 -3.61 20.29
N PRO A 336 -13.94 -2.42 20.87
CA PRO A 336 -13.64 -2.26 22.28
C PRO A 336 -14.66 -2.91 23.20
N ALA A 337 -15.93 -2.97 22.78
CA ALA A 337 -17.01 -3.52 23.60
C ALA A 337 -16.88 -5.05 23.80
N ARG A 338 -16.36 -5.75 22.78
CA ARG A 338 -16.14 -7.20 22.82
C ARG A 338 -14.69 -7.56 23.16
N GLY A 339 -13.79 -6.59 23.20
CA GLY A 339 -12.36 -6.85 23.33
C GLY A 339 -11.79 -7.62 22.13
N LEU A 340 -12.30 -7.37 20.91
CA LEU A 340 -11.93 -8.09 19.69
C LEU A 340 -11.31 -7.19 18.65
N LEU A 341 -10.42 -7.79 17.85
CA LEU A 341 -9.85 -7.26 16.64
C LEU A 341 -10.32 -8.11 15.47
N TYR A 342 -10.86 -7.49 14.42
CA TYR A 342 -11.25 -8.17 13.19
C TYR A 342 -10.31 -7.84 12.07
N VAL A 343 -9.87 -8.87 11.33
CA VAL A 343 -9.00 -8.74 10.16
C VAL A 343 -9.52 -9.59 9.01
N GLY A 344 -9.26 -9.14 7.78
CA GLY A 344 -9.39 -9.94 6.58
C GLY A 344 -8.04 -10.53 6.19
N THR A 345 -8.02 -11.74 5.66
CA THR A 345 -6.84 -12.40 5.12
C THR A 345 -6.96 -12.57 3.60
N GLY A 346 -5.83 -12.71 2.96
CA GLY A 346 -5.72 -13.14 1.57
C GLY A 346 -5.46 -14.63 1.45
N GLU A 347 -5.09 -15.03 0.26
CA GLU A 347 -4.82 -16.39 -0.17
C GLU A 347 -3.59 -17.01 0.51
N ASN A 348 -3.51 -18.34 0.54
CA ASN A 348 -2.24 -19.01 0.80
C ASN A 348 -1.30 -18.87 -0.41
N TYR A 349 0.03 -18.88 -0.19
CA TYR A 349 1.03 -18.84 -1.27
C TYR A 349 1.53 -20.23 -1.67
N SER A 350 1.26 -21.24 -0.84
CA SER A 350 1.64 -22.63 -1.07
C SER A 350 0.51 -23.60 -0.70
N SER A 351 0.52 -24.78 -1.32
CA SER A 351 -0.42 -25.87 -1.07
C SER A 351 -0.05 -26.66 0.20
N PRO A 352 -1.04 -27.19 0.93
CA PRO A 352 -2.47 -26.96 0.77
C PRO A 352 -2.93 -25.66 1.42
N ALA A 353 -3.99 -25.06 0.87
CA ALA A 353 -4.66 -23.93 1.52
C ALA A 353 -5.25 -24.32 2.88
N ASN A 354 -5.14 -23.42 3.85
CA ASN A 354 -5.67 -23.66 5.21
C ASN A 354 -7.06 -23.00 5.40
N ASP A 355 -7.63 -23.12 6.62
CA ASP A 355 -8.93 -22.55 6.99
C ASP A 355 -8.90 -21.03 7.27
N GLN A 356 -7.74 -20.39 7.13
CA GLN A 356 -7.53 -18.97 7.42
C GLN A 356 -7.16 -18.14 6.18
N SER A 357 -7.06 -18.76 4.99
CA SER A 357 -7.02 -18.01 3.73
C SER A 357 -8.40 -17.47 3.41
N ASP A 358 -8.48 -16.31 2.78
CA ASP A 358 -9.71 -15.64 2.35
C ASP A 358 -10.80 -15.62 3.43
N ALA A 359 -10.41 -15.22 4.60
CA ALA A 359 -11.23 -15.31 5.80
C ALA A 359 -11.34 -13.97 6.55
N ILE A 360 -12.44 -13.82 7.29
CA ILE A 360 -12.56 -12.83 8.36
C ILE A 360 -12.28 -13.53 9.68
N ILE A 361 -11.37 -12.95 10.45
CA ILE A 361 -10.87 -13.56 11.68
C ILE A 361 -11.04 -12.59 12.84
N ALA A 362 -11.59 -13.09 13.95
CA ALA A 362 -11.65 -12.38 15.22
C ALA A 362 -10.50 -12.81 16.12
N ILE A 363 -9.79 -11.83 16.66
CA ILE A 363 -8.62 -11.99 17.53
C ILE A 363 -8.89 -11.26 18.83
N ASP A 364 -8.55 -11.86 19.94
CA ASP A 364 -8.63 -11.25 21.27
C ASP A 364 -7.60 -10.12 21.40
N LEU A 365 -8.05 -8.91 21.71
CA LEU A 365 -7.21 -7.72 21.80
C LEU A 365 -6.10 -7.81 22.85
N ALA A 366 -6.37 -8.52 23.95
CA ALA A 366 -5.43 -8.61 25.06
C ALA A 366 -4.33 -9.64 24.79
N THR A 367 -4.68 -10.77 24.18
CA THR A 367 -3.82 -11.96 24.11
C THR A 367 -3.34 -12.33 22.71
N GLY A 368 -3.95 -11.78 21.65
CA GLY A 368 -3.67 -12.17 20.27
C GLY A 368 -4.22 -13.56 19.89
N ARG A 369 -5.06 -14.18 20.71
CA ARG A 369 -5.62 -15.50 20.40
C ARG A 369 -6.81 -15.38 19.46
N ARG A 370 -6.85 -16.23 18.41
CA ARG A 370 -8.01 -16.38 17.53
C ARG A 370 -9.24 -16.81 18.33
N LYS A 371 -10.37 -16.13 18.14
CA LYS A 371 -11.68 -16.47 18.74
C LYS A 371 -12.56 -17.25 17.79
N TRP A 372 -12.68 -16.77 16.56
CA TRP A 372 -13.42 -17.43 15.49
C TRP A 372 -12.85 -17.08 14.12
N VAL A 373 -13.18 -17.87 13.12
CA VAL A 373 -12.86 -17.67 11.71
C VAL A 373 -14.13 -17.89 10.87
N MET A 374 -14.33 -17.03 9.86
CA MET A 374 -15.31 -17.20 8.80
C MET A 374 -14.56 -17.18 7.47
N GLN A 375 -14.30 -18.36 6.91
CA GLN A 375 -13.69 -18.52 5.60
C GLN A 375 -14.74 -18.38 4.51
N ALA A 376 -14.53 -17.50 3.53
CA ALA A 376 -15.45 -17.27 2.43
C ALA A 376 -15.10 -18.09 1.19
N THR A 377 -13.81 -18.26 0.91
CA THR A 377 -13.29 -19.01 -0.23
C THR A 377 -12.34 -20.10 0.30
N ALA A 378 -12.82 -21.32 0.38
CA ALA A 378 -12.00 -22.47 0.80
C ALA A 378 -11.12 -22.93 -0.37
N GLY A 379 -9.89 -23.36 -0.05
CA GLY A 379 -8.98 -23.90 -1.05
C GLY A 379 -8.36 -22.82 -1.94
N ASP A 380 -8.28 -21.56 -1.51
CA ASP A 380 -7.58 -20.51 -2.24
C ASP A 380 -6.10 -20.51 -1.86
N ALA A 381 -5.28 -21.06 -2.75
CA ALA A 381 -3.84 -20.90 -2.74
C ALA A 381 -3.39 -20.42 -4.11
N TRP A 382 -2.71 -19.28 -4.14
CA TRP A 382 -2.27 -18.60 -5.35
C TRP A 382 -1.02 -17.77 -5.07
N ASN A 383 -0.20 -17.58 -6.10
CA ASN A 383 0.85 -16.59 -6.15
C ASN A 383 1.10 -16.15 -7.60
N ALA A 384 1.95 -15.15 -7.83
CA ALA A 384 2.16 -14.58 -9.16
C ALA A 384 2.73 -15.59 -10.19
N ALA A 385 3.35 -16.68 -9.76
CA ALA A 385 3.81 -17.75 -10.65
C ALA A 385 2.66 -18.42 -11.41
N CYS A 386 1.44 -18.43 -10.85
CA CYS A 386 0.26 -18.98 -11.52
C CYS A 386 -0.13 -18.23 -12.79
N GLY A 387 0.26 -16.95 -12.89
CA GLY A 387 0.03 -16.14 -14.09
C GLY A 387 0.78 -16.61 -15.35
N THR A 388 1.84 -17.42 -15.20
CA THR A 388 2.66 -17.95 -16.31
C THR A 388 2.13 -19.28 -16.87
N GLY A 389 1.27 -19.98 -16.12
CA GLY A 389 0.62 -21.22 -16.52
C GLY A 389 1.51 -22.48 -16.46
N GLN A 390 2.79 -22.39 -16.10
CA GLN A 390 3.73 -23.53 -16.09
C GLN A 390 4.79 -23.48 -14.99
N SER A 391 4.75 -22.54 -14.05
CA SER A 391 5.76 -22.44 -13.02
C SER A 391 5.57 -23.46 -11.90
N THR A 392 6.67 -24.07 -11.45
CA THR A 392 6.71 -25.02 -10.31
C THR A 392 6.34 -24.35 -8.98
N ASN A 393 6.41 -23.01 -8.89
CA ASN A 393 6.05 -22.26 -7.70
C ASN A 393 4.54 -21.98 -7.58
N CYS A 394 3.73 -22.19 -8.64
CA CYS A 394 2.29 -22.08 -8.54
C CYS A 394 1.73 -23.23 -7.70
N PRO A 395 0.96 -22.95 -6.62
CA PRO A 395 0.33 -23.99 -5.83
C PRO A 395 -0.68 -24.80 -6.64
N ALA A 396 -0.91 -26.07 -6.24
CA ALA A 396 -1.74 -27.01 -6.99
C ALA A 396 -3.20 -26.56 -7.14
N GLU A 397 -3.71 -25.77 -6.18
CA GLU A 397 -5.06 -25.23 -6.21
C GLU A 397 -5.25 -24.19 -7.31
N ASP A 398 -4.20 -23.40 -7.62
CA ASP A 398 -4.24 -22.31 -8.59
C ASP A 398 -5.52 -21.47 -8.44
N GLY A 399 -5.73 -20.97 -7.21
CA GLY A 399 -6.97 -20.39 -6.75
C GLY A 399 -7.28 -19.01 -7.35
N PRO A 400 -8.45 -18.44 -7.01
CA PRO A 400 -8.95 -17.22 -7.63
C PRO A 400 -8.35 -15.91 -7.09
N ASP A 401 -7.54 -15.92 -6.03
CA ASP A 401 -7.03 -14.72 -5.34
C ASP A 401 -8.20 -13.81 -4.89
N PHE A 402 -9.10 -14.36 -4.08
CA PHE A 402 -10.31 -13.67 -3.61
C PHE A 402 -10.17 -13.10 -2.19
N ASP A 403 -9.12 -12.35 -1.96
CA ASP A 403 -8.81 -11.72 -0.68
C ASP A 403 -9.92 -10.88 -0.06
N PHE A 404 -9.90 -10.80 1.27
CA PHE A 404 -10.50 -9.71 2.03
C PHE A 404 -9.51 -8.55 2.23
N GLY A 405 -9.23 -7.81 1.14
CA GLY A 405 -8.38 -6.61 1.20
C GLY A 405 -9.08 -5.41 1.82
N ALA A 406 -10.39 -5.31 1.59
CA ALA A 406 -11.21 -4.31 2.25
C ALA A 406 -11.27 -4.57 3.77
N PRO A 407 -10.93 -3.58 4.63
CA PRO A 407 -11.08 -3.72 6.07
C PRO A 407 -12.49 -4.12 6.48
N PRO A 408 -12.68 -5.09 7.38
CA PRO A 408 -13.97 -5.34 7.98
C PRO A 408 -14.51 -4.06 8.62
N MET A 409 -15.84 -3.89 8.62
CA MET A 409 -16.48 -2.68 9.12
C MET A 409 -17.50 -3.05 10.20
N LEU A 410 -17.30 -2.55 11.43
CA LEU A 410 -18.27 -2.77 12.51
C LEU A 410 -19.27 -1.62 12.55
N VAL A 411 -20.56 -1.92 12.40
CA VAL A 411 -21.62 -0.92 12.43
C VAL A 411 -22.79 -1.34 13.31
N ARG A 412 -23.53 -0.33 13.80
CA ARG A 412 -24.78 -0.55 14.54
C ARG A 412 -25.95 -0.54 13.57
N ALA A 413 -26.60 -1.68 13.36
CA ALA A 413 -27.79 -1.86 12.55
C ALA A 413 -29.04 -2.02 13.44
N GLY A 414 -29.72 -0.91 13.72
CA GLY A 414 -30.84 -0.91 14.66
C GLY A 414 -30.40 -1.33 16.08
N ALA A 415 -30.92 -2.45 16.58
CA ALA A 415 -30.65 -2.94 17.92
C ALA A 415 -29.38 -3.82 18.02
N ARG A 416 -28.79 -4.26 16.91
CA ARG A 416 -27.62 -5.17 16.91
C ARG A 416 -26.41 -4.57 16.22
N ASP A 417 -25.22 -5.06 16.58
CA ASP A 417 -24.00 -4.80 15.83
C ASP A 417 -23.87 -5.82 14.70
N VAL A 418 -23.31 -5.37 13.57
CA VAL A 418 -23.05 -6.18 12.38
C VAL A 418 -21.63 -5.89 11.91
N LEU A 419 -20.87 -6.93 11.63
CA LEU A 419 -19.59 -6.85 10.98
C LEU A 419 -19.79 -7.04 9.47
N LEU A 420 -19.50 -6.01 8.68
CA LEU A 420 -19.62 -6.03 7.23
C LEU A 420 -18.25 -6.29 6.61
N ALA A 421 -18.17 -7.21 5.67
CA ALA A 421 -16.94 -7.53 4.96
C ALA A 421 -17.20 -7.60 3.45
N GLY A 422 -16.29 -7.03 2.67
CA GLY A 422 -16.30 -7.08 1.21
C GLY A 422 -15.09 -7.83 0.69
N GLN A 423 -15.28 -8.67 -0.33
CA GLN A 423 -14.27 -9.56 -0.88
C GLN A 423 -14.01 -9.27 -2.37
N LYS A 424 -12.80 -9.54 -2.85
CA LYS A 424 -12.44 -9.48 -4.29
C LYS A 424 -13.34 -10.34 -5.17
N SER A 425 -14.00 -11.37 -4.62
CA SER A 425 -15.03 -12.15 -5.33
C SER A 425 -16.24 -11.32 -5.79
N GLY A 426 -16.39 -10.08 -5.32
CA GLY A 426 -17.56 -9.24 -5.53
C GLY A 426 -18.71 -9.55 -4.58
N GLU A 427 -18.46 -10.30 -3.52
CA GLU A 427 -19.45 -10.61 -2.48
C GLU A 427 -19.30 -9.72 -1.24
N ILE A 428 -20.43 -9.39 -0.65
CA ILE A 428 -20.55 -8.77 0.67
C ILE A 428 -21.05 -9.81 1.65
N PHE A 429 -20.48 -9.77 2.86
CA PHE A 429 -20.89 -10.59 3.98
C PHE A 429 -21.29 -9.69 5.16
N ALA A 430 -22.47 -9.92 5.74
CA ALA A 430 -22.81 -9.43 7.05
C ALA A 430 -22.64 -10.58 8.05
N ILE A 431 -21.88 -10.33 9.09
CA ILE A 431 -21.38 -11.35 10.02
C ILE A 431 -21.79 -10.96 11.42
N ASP A 432 -22.22 -11.94 12.22
CA ASP A 432 -22.41 -11.79 13.65
C ASP A 432 -21.03 -11.59 14.31
N PRO A 433 -20.75 -10.43 14.95
CA PRO A 433 -19.44 -10.15 15.49
C PRO A 433 -19.05 -11.04 16.68
N ASP A 434 -20.03 -11.64 17.37
CA ASP A 434 -19.78 -12.52 18.52
C ASP A 434 -19.39 -13.95 18.10
N ARG A 435 -19.97 -14.44 16.97
CA ARG A 435 -19.88 -15.86 16.59
C ARG A 435 -19.17 -16.11 15.25
N GLY A 436 -19.02 -15.08 14.42
CA GLY A 436 -18.50 -15.23 13.05
C GLY A 436 -19.47 -15.88 12.07
N SER A 437 -20.74 -16.10 12.47
CA SER A 437 -21.74 -16.66 11.56
C SER A 437 -22.26 -15.61 10.57
N VAL A 438 -22.45 -16.03 9.32
CA VAL A 438 -22.98 -15.16 8.26
C VAL A 438 -24.47 -14.93 8.50
N LEU A 439 -24.86 -13.66 8.62
CA LEU A 439 -26.25 -13.22 8.78
C LEU A 439 -26.94 -13.12 7.43
N TRP A 440 -26.26 -12.53 6.47
CA TRP A 440 -26.65 -12.47 5.05
C TRP A 440 -25.40 -12.28 4.17
N ARG A 441 -25.52 -12.64 2.90
CA ARG A 441 -24.50 -12.37 1.88
C ARG A 441 -25.17 -11.93 0.57
N GLN A 442 -24.46 -11.10 -0.20
CA GLN A 442 -24.92 -10.62 -1.50
C GLN A 442 -23.76 -10.56 -2.49
N ARG A 443 -23.99 -11.07 -3.71
CA ARG A 443 -23.09 -10.86 -4.82
C ARG A 443 -23.44 -9.52 -5.50
N VAL A 444 -22.44 -8.64 -5.65
CA VAL A 444 -22.59 -7.30 -6.23
C VAL A 444 -21.93 -7.24 -7.61
N GLY A 445 -20.69 -7.69 -7.69
CA GLY A 445 -19.87 -7.71 -8.89
C GLY A 445 -19.52 -9.13 -9.33
N ARG A 446 -18.78 -9.24 -10.44
CA ARG A 446 -18.34 -10.52 -10.99
C ARG A 446 -17.06 -11.05 -10.32
N GLY A 447 -16.31 -10.17 -9.64
CA GLY A 447 -15.05 -10.51 -8.97
C GLY A 447 -13.85 -10.57 -9.91
N GLY A 448 -12.69 -10.89 -9.32
CA GLY A 448 -11.38 -11.02 -9.96
C GLY A 448 -10.27 -10.53 -9.03
N PHE A 449 -9.02 -10.83 -9.35
CA PHE A 449 -7.87 -10.45 -8.52
C PHE A 449 -7.72 -8.92 -8.33
N ASN A 450 -8.06 -8.13 -9.35
CA ASN A 450 -8.22 -6.66 -9.28
C ASN A 450 -9.70 -6.24 -9.42
N GLY A 451 -10.63 -7.15 -9.14
CA GLY A 451 -12.05 -6.92 -9.27
C GLY A 451 -12.78 -6.91 -7.94
N GLY A 452 -14.11 -6.95 -8.01
CA GLY A 452 -14.95 -7.01 -6.82
C GLY A 452 -14.78 -5.83 -5.88
N ILE A 453 -14.81 -6.10 -4.57
CA ILE A 453 -14.63 -5.11 -3.50
C ILE A 453 -13.17 -5.16 -3.05
N HIS A 454 -12.38 -4.15 -3.42
CA HIS A 454 -10.93 -4.22 -3.30
C HIS A 454 -10.41 -3.54 -2.01
N TRP A 455 -10.63 -2.22 -1.85
CA TRP A 455 -9.99 -1.46 -0.78
C TRP A 455 -10.91 -1.02 0.36
N GLY A 456 -12.22 -0.95 0.15
CA GLY A 456 -13.11 -0.63 1.25
C GLY A 456 -14.45 -0.02 0.88
N MET A 457 -15.35 -0.07 1.83
CA MET A 457 -16.75 0.38 1.76
C MET A 457 -16.96 1.54 2.73
N ALA A 458 -18.19 2.12 2.76
CA ALA A 458 -18.61 3.09 3.77
C ALA A 458 -20.04 2.83 4.22
N SER A 459 -20.35 3.16 5.50
CA SER A 459 -21.71 2.98 6.03
C SER A 459 -22.04 3.94 7.15
N ASP A 460 -23.31 4.33 7.25
CA ASP A 460 -23.90 5.06 8.39
C ASP A 460 -24.59 4.14 9.39
N GLY A 461 -24.54 2.83 9.17
CA GLY A 461 -25.24 1.80 9.95
C GLY A 461 -26.65 1.48 9.44
N LYS A 462 -27.17 2.24 8.46
CA LYS A 462 -28.44 1.98 7.78
C LYS A 462 -28.20 1.55 6.33
N THR A 463 -27.37 2.30 5.63
CA THR A 463 -26.99 2.06 4.23
C THR A 463 -25.52 1.70 4.15
N LEU A 464 -25.21 0.65 3.39
CA LEU A 464 -23.88 0.25 3.01
C LEU A 464 -23.61 0.69 1.57
N PHE A 465 -22.53 1.43 1.34
CA PHE A 465 -22.08 1.87 0.02
C PHE A 465 -20.86 1.07 -0.40
N VAL A 466 -21.00 0.40 -1.52
CA VAL A 466 -20.06 -0.62 -2.01
C VAL A 466 -19.49 -0.19 -3.35
N PRO A 467 -18.21 0.16 -3.42
CA PRO A 467 -17.53 0.35 -4.69
C PRO A 467 -17.20 -1.00 -5.31
N ILE A 468 -17.36 -1.12 -6.63
CA ILE A 468 -17.01 -2.32 -7.40
C ILE A 468 -16.03 -1.94 -8.49
N ALA A 469 -14.92 -2.66 -8.52
CA ALA A 469 -13.90 -2.52 -9.54
C ALA A 469 -14.25 -3.30 -10.82
N ASP A 470 -14.49 -4.59 -10.72
CA ASP A 470 -14.84 -5.49 -11.83
C ASP A 470 -13.99 -5.29 -13.09
N THR A 471 -12.67 -5.15 -12.89
CA THR A 471 -11.72 -5.01 -14.00
C THR A 471 -11.79 -6.24 -14.91
N PRO A 472 -11.63 -6.09 -16.24
CA PRO A 472 -11.58 -7.22 -17.17
C PRO A 472 -10.38 -8.15 -16.88
N GLY A 473 -10.48 -9.41 -17.30
CA GLY A 473 -9.34 -10.33 -17.42
C GLY A 473 -9.26 -11.44 -16.37
N SER A 474 -10.14 -11.51 -15.38
CA SER A 474 -10.13 -12.63 -14.43
C SER A 474 -10.83 -13.87 -15.01
N ARG A 475 -10.12 -15.01 -15.03
CA ARG A 475 -10.68 -16.33 -15.43
C ARG A 475 -11.73 -16.85 -14.45
N PHE A 476 -11.76 -16.34 -13.22
CA PHE A 476 -12.71 -16.72 -12.18
C PHE A 476 -13.91 -15.78 -12.08
N ALA A 477 -13.95 -14.73 -12.90
CA ALA A 477 -15.06 -13.78 -12.92
C ALA A 477 -16.38 -14.44 -13.32
N LYS A 478 -17.45 -14.20 -12.58
CA LYS A 478 -18.79 -14.77 -12.82
C LYS A 478 -19.82 -13.68 -13.09
N GLY A 479 -20.44 -13.73 -14.27
CA GLY A 479 -21.46 -12.78 -14.71
C GLY A 479 -20.91 -11.52 -15.36
N ASP A 480 -21.80 -10.55 -15.61
CA ASP A 480 -21.48 -9.29 -16.26
C ASP A 480 -20.73 -8.34 -15.32
N PRO A 481 -19.80 -7.53 -15.82
CA PRO A 481 -19.12 -6.52 -15.02
C PRO A 481 -20.11 -5.44 -14.56
N ARG A 482 -19.99 -5.03 -13.31
CA ARG A 482 -20.81 -3.99 -12.70
C ARG A 482 -19.97 -2.92 -12.00
N PRO A 483 -18.93 -2.36 -12.66
CA PRO A 483 -18.09 -1.35 -12.04
C PRO A 483 -18.91 -0.13 -11.64
N GLY A 484 -18.60 0.46 -10.50
CA GLY A 484 -19.33 1.61 -10.01
C GLY A 484 -19.65 1.55 -8.52
N ILE A 485 -20.74 2.18 -8.11
CA ILE A 485 -21.17 2.23 -6.71
C ILE A 485 -22.57 1.66 -6.54
N HIS A 486 -22.74 0.89 -5.46
CA HIS A 486 -23.97 0.19 -5.14
C HIS A 486 -24.35 0.44 -3.68
N ALA A 487 -25.64 0.56 -3.40
CA ALA A 487 -26.15 0.77 -2.05
C ALA A 487 -27.03 -0.39 -1.59
N PHE A 488 -26.85 -0.79 -0.34
CA PHE A 488 -27.58 -1.89 0.30
C PHE A 488 -28.12 -1.48 1.66
N ASP A 489 -29.24 -2.05 2.04
CA ASP A 489 -29.75 -1.97 3.41
C ASP A 489 -28.89 -2.85 4.32
N VAL A 490 -28.31 -2.28 5.37
CA VAL A 490 -27.37 -2.98 6.27
C VAL A 490 -28.03 -4.12 7.03
N ALA A 491 -29.30 -3.97 7.43
CA ALA A 491 -29.98 -4.95 8.27
C ALA A 491 -30.34 -6.23 7.51
N THR A 492 -30.65 -6.10 6.21
CA THR A 492 -31.24 -7.16 5.38
C THR A 492 -30.38 -7.60 4.20
N GLY A 493 -29.39 -6.79 3.81
CA GLY A 493 -28.62 -7.00 2.57
C GLY A 493 -29.41 -6.69 1.28
N ARG A 494 -30.62 -6.15 1.38
CA ARG A 494 -31.44 -5.82 0.20
C ARG A 494 -30.79 -4.68 -0.59
N PRO A 495 -30.61 -4.83 -1.93
CA PRO A 495 -30.15 -3.74 -2.77
C PRO A 495 -31.15 -2.58 -2.77
N LEU A 496 -30.64 -1.36 -2.64
CA LEU A 496 -31.42 -0.13 -2.68
C LEU A 496 -31.34 0.53 -4.05
N TRP A 497 -30.11 0.71 -4.55
CA TRP A 497 -29.84 1.22 -5.89
C TRP A 497 -28.44 0.82 -6.36
N SER A 498 -28.20 0.92 -7.67
CA SER A 498 -26.93 0.67 -8.31
C SER A 498 -26.61 1.75 -9.34
N ARG A 499 -25.41 2.29 -9.30
CA ARG A 499 -24.86 3.15 -10.32
C ARG A 499 -23.71 2.43 -11.01
N ILE A 500 -23.99 1.83 -12.17
CA ILE A 500 -22.97 1.18 -13.00
C ILE A 500 -22.33 2.24 -13.89
N GLU A 501 -21.01 2.36 -13.82
CA GLU A 501 -20.23 3.24 -14.66
C GLU A 501 -19.89 2.51 -15.98
N LYS A 502 -20.00 3.26 -17.11
CA LYS A 502 -19.68 2.72 -18.44
C LYS A 502 -18.20 2.91 -18.75
N LEU A 503 -17.57 1.96 -19.44
CA LEU A 503 -16.24 2.13 -20.01
C LEU A 503 -16.20 3.40 -20.89
N ARG A 504 -15.13 4.18 -20.77
CA ARG A 504 -14.98 5.45 -21.51
C ARG A 504 -14.46 5.26 -22.92
N CYS A 505 -13.82 4.13 -23.20
CA CYS A 505 -13.32 3.77 -24.53
C CYS A 505 -13.36 2.26 -24.76
N PRO A 506 -13.38 1.81 -26.02
CA PRO A 506 -13.53 0.38 -26.35
C PRO A 506 -12.24 -0.44 -26.12
N ALA A 507 -11.06 0.20 -26.02
CA ALA A 507 -9.81 -0.49 -25.80
C ALA A 507 -9.57 -0.75 -24.32
N PHE A 508 -8.97 -1.91 -23.99
CA PHE A 508 -8.49 -2.19 -22.64
C PHE A 508 -7.30 -1.28 -22.30
N SER A 509 -7.58 -0.27 -21.48
CA SER A 509 -6.60 0.64 -20.90
C SER A 509 -7.11 1.07 -19.54
N PHE A 510 -6.26 1.12 -18.53
CA PHE A 510 -6.67 1.63 -17.21
C PHE A 510 -7.23 3.06 -17.28
N ALA A 511 -6.76 3.88 -18.21
CA ALA A 511 -7.32 5.21 -18.47
C ALA A 511 -8.80 5.19 -18.92
N CYS A 512 -9.29 4.06 -19.40
CA CYS A 512 -10.64 3.86 -19.90
C CYS A 512 -11.56 3.13 -18.91
N ILE A 513 -10.98 2.49 -17.90
CA ILE A 513 -11.71 1.69 -16.92
C ILE A 513 -12.27 2.61 -15.84
N THR A 514 -13.60 2.64 -15.74
CA THR A 514 -14.33 3.45 -14.75
C THR A 514 -14.54 2.71 -13.43
N ALA A 515 -13.73 1.70 -13.16
CA ALA A 515 -13.76 0.90 -11.96
C ALA A 515 -13.59 1.76 -10.70
N LEU A 516 -14.40 1.52 -9.68
CA LEU A 516 -14.22 2.08 -8.36
C LEU A 516 -13.56 1.03 -7.46
N SER A 517 -12.21 1.06 -7.41
CA SER A 517 -11.41 0.19 -6.57
C SER A 517 -11.11 0.84 -5.21
N ALA A 518 -10.86 2.14 -5.20
CA ALA A 518 -10.59 2.91 -3.99
C ALA A 518 -11.74 2.83 -2.97
N PRO A 519 -11.44 2.89 -1.66
CA PRO A 519 -12.48 2.96 -0.65
C PRO A 519 -13.29 4.26 -0.80
N VAL A 520 -14.59 4.14 -0.65
CA VAL A 520 -15.50 5.30 -0.68
C VAL A 520 -15.58 5.97 0.69
N THR A 521 -16.00 7.25 0.71
CA THR A 521 -16.19 8.02 1.94
C THR A 521 -17.58 8.61 1.99
N LEU A 522 -18.28 8.37 3.08
CA LEU A 522 -19.63 8.84 3.34
C LEU A 522 -19.62 10.09 4.21
N ILE A 523 -20.44 11.05 3.84
CA ILE A 523 -20.92 12.14 4.69
C ILE A 523 -22.46 12.16 4.68
N PRO A 524 -23.14 12.94 5.52
CA PRO A 524 -24.60 13.01 5.47
C PRO A 524 -25.11 13.36 4.07
N GLY A 525 -25.73 12.37 3.41
CA GLY A 525 -26.34 12.48 2.10
C GLY A 525 -25.42 12.46 0.87
N VAL A 526 -24.10 12.34 1.02
CA VAL A 526 -23.15 12.28 -0.10
C VAL A 526 -22.12 11.17 0.08
N VAL A 527 -21.79 10.45 -1.00
CA VAL A 527 -20.70 9.46 -1.04
C VAL A 527 -19.66 9.91 -2.06
N PHE A 528 -18.40 9.97 -1.64
CA PHE A 528 -17.27 10.26 -2.52
C PHE A 528 -16.58 8.96 -2.95
N GLY A 529 -16.25 8.83 -4.22
CA GLY A 529 -15.52 7.69 -4.78
C GLY A 529 -14.53 8.12 -5.85
N GLY A 530 -13.38 7.47 -5.88
CA GLY A 530 -12.33 7.66 -6.89
C GLY A 530 -12.26 6.48 -7.85
N GLY A 531 -12.02 6.74 -9.14
CA GLY A 531 -11.96 5.74 -10.20
C GLY A 531 -10.55 5.48 -10.74
N HIS A 532 -10.37 4.34 -11.38
CA HIS A 532 -9.13 3.99 -12.09
C HIS A 532 -8.81 4.98 -13.22
N ASP A 533 -9.83 5.55 -13.84
CA ASP A 533 -9.70 6.57 -14.89
C ASP A 533 -9.31 7.97 -14.36
N GLY A 534 -9.06 8.09 -13.06
CA GLY A 534 -8.67 9.34 -12.41
C GLY A 534 -9.83 10.28 -12.07
N ARG A 535 -11.07 9.87 -12.24
CA ARG A 535 -12.21 10.70 -11.81
C ARG A 535 -12.44 10.58 -10.31
N LEU A 536 -12.69 11.72 -9.68
CA LEU A 536 -13.26 11.82 -8.34
C LEU A 536 -14.70 12.29 -8.45
N LEU A 537 -15.63 11.54 -7.85
CA LEU A 537 -17.07 11.79 -7.96
C LEU A 537 -17.71 11.89 -6.58
N ALA A 538 -18.74 12.74 -6.48
CA ALA A 538 -19.66 12.80 -5.35
C ALA A 538 -21.04 12.32 -5.82
N TYR A 539 -21.57 11.31 -5.16
CA TYR A 539 -22.88 10.72 -5.45
C TYR A 539 -23.87 11.08 -4.34
N ALA A 540 -25.12 11.32 -4.71
CA ALA A 540 -26.21 11.40 -3.74
C ALA A 540 -26.42 10.04 -3.07
N ALA A 541 -26.35 9.99 -1.74
CA ALA A 541 -26.49 8.74 -1.00
C ALA A 541 -27.85 8.07 -1.18
N LYS A 542 -28.89 8.84 -1.50
CA LYS A 542 -30.28 8.34 -1.65
C LYS A 542 -30.53 7.55 -2.93
N ASP A 543 -29.85 7.89 -4.05
CA ASP A 543 -30.17 7.36 -5.39
C ASP A 543 -28.97 7.20 -6.34
N GLY A 544 -27.76 7.56 -5.91
CA GLY A 544 -26.54 7.46 -6.70
C GLY A 544 -26.41 8.52 -7.81
N ALA A 545 -27.25 9.57 -7.82
CA ALA A 545 -27.10 10.69 -8.76
C ALA A 545 -25.75 11.39 -8.56
N VAL A 546 -25.05 11.74 -9.65
CA VAL A 546 -23.77 12.46 -9.56
C VAL A 546 -24.06 13.93 -9.24
N LEU A 547 -23.59 14.38 -8.09
CA LEU A 547 -23.75 15.76 -7.61
C LEU A 547 -22.54 16.64 -7.99
N TRP A 548 -21.35 16.04 -8.05
CA TRP A 548 -20.12 16.71 -8.42
C TRP A 548 -19.12 15.72 -9.00
N LYS A 549 -18.25 16.20 -9.88
CA LYS A 549 -17.16 15.40 -10.47
C LYS A 549 -15.99 16.26 -10.87
N THR A 550 -14.79 15.71 -10.78
CA THR A 550 -13.56 16.28 -11.35
C THR A 550 -12.72 15.19 -11.99
N ASP A 551 -11.91 15.56 -12.99
CA ASP A 551 -10.93 14.68 -13.59
C ASP A 551 -9.55 15.05 -13.02
N THR A 552 -8.92 14.10 -12.35
CA THR A 552 -7.58 14.29 -11.77
C THR A 552 -6.46 13.81 -12.69
N ASN A 553 -6.77 13.07 -13.77
CA ASN A 553 -5.78 12.61 -14.75
C ASN A 553 -5.30 13.75 -15.65
N ARG A 554 -4.62 14.72 -15.08
CA ARG A 554 -4.04 15.89 -15.74
C ARG A 554 -2.90 16.47 -14.93
N ALA A 555 -2.14 17.38 -15.54
CA ALA A 555 -1.13 18.17 -14.82
C ALA A 555 -1.77 19.20 -13.87
N PHE A 556 -1.06 19.51 -12.79
CA PHE A 556 -1.46 20.47 -11.77
C PHE A 556 -0.32 21.45 -11.46
N ALA A 557 -0.65 22.74 -11.34
CA ALA A 557 0.22 23.69 -10.68
C ALA A 557 0.24 23.39 -9.18
N THR A 558 1.43 23.19 -8.62
CA THR A 558 1.60 22.79 -7.22
C THR A 558 2.13 23.92 -6.36
N VAL A 559 1.72 23.95 -5.09
CA VAL A 559 2.19 24.97 -4.13
C VAL A 559 3.66 24.82 -3.75
N ASN A 560 4.24 23.66 -4.03
CA ASN A 560 5.66 23.39 -3.77
C ASN A 560 6.55 23.39 -5.03
N GLY A 561 6.00 23.77 -6.19
CA GLY A 561 6.76 23.90 -7.43
C GLY A 561 7.23 22.57 -8.06
N VAL A 562 6.84 21.44 -7.51
CA VAL A 562 7.14 20.12 -8.07
C VAL A 562 6.22 19.87 -9.26
N GLU A 563 6.77 19.49 -10.40
CA GLU A 563 5.98 19.04 -11.55
C GLU A 563 5.13 17.82 -11.13
N ALA A 564 3.81 17.94 -11.25
CA ALA A 564 2.91 16.90 -10.81
C ALA A 564 1.72 16.70 -11.74
N LYS A 565 1.30 15.45 -11.83
CA LYS A 565 0.05 15.04 -12.48
C LYS A 565 -0.71 14.08 -11.59
N GLY A 566 -2.01 14.08 -11.74
CA GLY A 566 -2.82 13.01 -11.17
C GLY A 566 -2.94 11.82 -12.12
N GLY A 567 -3.53 10.76 -11.62
CA GLY A 567 -3.74 9.49 -12.31
C GLY A 567 -4.85 8.69 -11.65
N THR A 568 -4.73 7.38 -11.64
CA THR A 568 -5.66 6.48 -10.98
C THR A 568 -5.82 6.81 -9.49
N ILE A 569 -7.05 6.85 -9.01
CA ILE A 569 -7.35 6.92 -7.58
C ILE A 569 -7.66 5.49 -7.13
N ASP A 570 -6.69 4.88 -6.43
CA ASP A 570 -6.78 3.51 -5.92
C ASP A 570 -6.01 3.35 -4.61
N GLY A 571 -6.30 2.28 -3.86
CA GLY A 571 -5.69 2.00 -2.56
C GLY A 571 -6.20 2.86 -1.44
N GLN A 572 -6.12 4.17 -1.56
CA GLN A 572 -6.55 5.13 -0.56
C GLN A 572 -7.63 6.05 -1.11
N GLY A 573 -8.79 6.05 -0.45
CA GLY A 573 -9.93 6.86 -0.85
C GLY A 573 -9.85 8.31 -0.41
N PRO A 574 -10.78 9.14 -0.85
CA PRO A 574 -10.88 10.53 -0.43
C PRO A 574 -11.17 10.65 1.07
N VAL A 575 -10.66 11.72 1.65
CA VAL A 575 -10.91 12.15 3.04
C VAL A 575 -11.75 13.40 3.02
N VAL A 576 -12.75 13.50 3.91
CA VAL A 576 -13.54 14.71 4.10
C VAL A 576 -13.23 15.32 5.46
N ALA A 577 -12.76 16.55 5.47
CA ALA A 577 -12.30 17.26 6.67
C ALA A 577 -12.82 18.69 6.69
N GLY A 578 -13.86 18.94 7.51
CA GLY A 578 -14.53 20.24 7.57
C GLY A 578 -15.23 20.60 6.26
N ASP A 579 -14.71 21.59 5.56
CA ASP A 579 -15.19 22.11 4.26
C ASP A 579 -14.36 21.60 3.07
N MET A 580 -13.47 20.61 3.28
CA MET A 580 -12.52 20.10 2.29
C MET A 580 -12.70 18.64 1.96
N VAL A 581 -12.37 18.29 0.70
CA VAL A 581 -12.15 16.93 0.22
C VAL A 581 -10.69 16.81 -0.19
N ILE A 582 -9.98 15.87 0.40
CA ILE A 582 -8.54 15.66 0.21
C ILE A 582 -8.33 14.28 -0.40
N VAL A 583 -7.57 14.19 -1.50
CA VAL A 583 -7.32 12.93 -2.18
C VAL A 583 -5.93 12.89 -2.78
N ASN A 584 -5.27 11.75 -2.65
CA ASN A 584 -4.09 11.41 -3.43
C ASN A 584 -4.50 10.86 -4.79
N SER A 585 -3.80 11.24 -5.85
CA SER A 585 -4.08 10.80 -7.21
C SER A 585 -2.80 10.37 -7.92
N GLY A 586 -2.79 9.10 -8.31
CA GLY A 586 -1.69 8.36 -8.93
C GLY A 586 -1.47 7.01 -8.27
N TYR A 587 -1.57 5.92 -9.06
CA TYR A 587 -1.39 4.56 -8.56
C TYR A 587 -0.81 3.67 -9.66
N ASP A 588 0.46 3.70 -9.88
CA ASP A 588 1.14 2.91 -10.90
C ASP A 588 1.81 1.69 -10.27
N LYS A 589 1.11 0.56 -10.21
CA LYS A 589 1.65 -0.70 -9.70
C LYS A 589 1.43 -1.88 -10.64
N PHE A 590 0.25 -1.95 -11.27
CA PHE A 590 -0.14 -3.05 -12.17
C PHE A 590 -0.61 -2.51 -13.53
N GLY A 591 -0.06 -1.37 -13.97
CA GLY A 591 -0.39 -0.71 -15.24
C GLY A 591 -1.48 0.37 -15.13
N GLU A 592 -1.85 0.76 -13.92
CA GLU A 592 -2.73 1.91 -13.68
C GLU A 592 -2.02 3.22 -14.04
N ILE A 593 -2.77 4.32 -14.05
CA ILE A 593 -2.24 5.62 -14.44
C ILE A 593 -1.38 6.21 -13.32
N ALA A 594 -0.09 6.40 -13.61
CA ALA A 594 0.86 7.05 -12.71
C ALA A 594 0.44 8.49 -12.36
N GLY A 595 0.78 8.91 -11.14
CA GLY A 595 0.59 10.28 -10.66
C GLY A 595 1.26 10.48 -9.31
N ASN A 596 1.55 11.75 -8.97
CA ASN A 596 2.32 12.11 -7.80
C ASN A 596 1.75 13.32 -7.06
N VAL A 597 0.42 13.44 -6.99
CA VAL A 597 -0.21 14.65 -6.47
C VAL A 597 -1.19 14.38 -5.33
N LEU A 598 -1.10 15.21 -4.29
CA LEU A 598 -2.16 15.40 -3.29
C LEU A 598 -3.00 16.60 -3.71
N LEU A 599 -4.31 16.42 -3.79
CA LEU A 599 -5.28 17.43 -4.21
C LEU A 599 -6.20 17.78 -3.04
N VAL A 600 -6.41 19.06 -2.82
CA VAL A 600 -7.35 19.58 -1.82
C VAL A 600 -8.40 20.43 -2.52
N TYR A 601 -9.63 19.95 -2.45
CA TYR A 601 -10.81 20.68 -2.94
C TYR A 601 -11.52 21.30 -1.74
N ARG A 602 -12.04 22.52 -1.89
CA ARG A 602 -12.71 23.28 -0.83
C ARG A 602 -14.00 23.91 -1.36
N LEU A 603 -14.98 24.08 -0.48
CA LEU A 603 -16.20 24.81 -0.82
C LEU A 603 -15.86 26.28 -1.13
N LYS A 604 -16.40 26.77 -2.26
CA LYS A 604 -16.27 28.18 -2.63
C LYS A 604 -16.89 29.09 -1.58
N GLY A 605 -16.15 30.13 -1.18
CA GLY A 605 -16.66 31.14 -0.25
C GLY A 605 -16.66 30.73 1.23
N ALA A 606 -15.98 29.65 1.60
CA ALA A 606 -15.80 29.22 3.00
C ALA A 606 -14.82 30.11 3.79
N ASP A 607 -14.35 31.20 3.23
CA ASP A 607 -13.39 32.15 3.84
C ASP A 607 -14.07 33.23 4.70
N ARG A 608 -15.32 33.01 5.15
CA ARG A 608 -16.02 33.99 6.00
C ARG A 608 -16.28 33.47 7.39
#